data_ab5f39f6679872483b07230f317f9235
#
_entry.id   ab5f39f6679872483b07230f317f9235
#
_cell.length_a   1.000
_cell.length_b   1.000
_cell.length_c   1.000
_cell.angle_alpha   90.00
_cell.angle_beta   90.00
_cell.angle_gamma   90.00
#
_symmetry.space_group_name_H-M   'P 1'
#
loop_
_entity.id
_entity.type
_entity.pdbx_description
1 polymer ?
#
loop_
_entity_poly.entity_id
_entity_poly.type
_entity_poly.pdbx_seq_one_letter_code
_entity_poly.pdbx_strand_id
1 'polypeptide(L)'
;MFVTYLLVKRLSPRYAVLAALLIGTALSGFMGLLDFSGFHLEVATPVWTTPQFSLAATISIGIPLFVVAMTSQNMPGIAVLRADGYTVPASPLITTTGIASLLLAPFGSHGINLAAISAAICTGPHAHEDRNKRYTAAVWCGIFYGIAGVFGATLAALFAALPKELVLSIAALALFGSIINGLSIAMSEVKEREAALITFMVTASGLTLFSIGSAFWGIVAGVVTLLILNWRKAL
;
A
#
# COMPACT_ATOMS: atom_id res chain seq x y z
N MET A 1 -9.75 13.03 -16.68
CA MET A 1 -9.47 12.48 -15.34
C MET A 1 -8.45 13.29 -14.54
N PHE A 2 -7.21 13.49 -15.03
CA PHE A 2 -6.19 14.24 -14.26
C PHE A 2 -6.62 15.67 -13.94
N VAL A 3 -7.16 16.42 -14.91
CA VAL A 3 -7.68 17.78 -14.69
C VAL A 3 -8.83 17.78 -13.68
N THR A 4 -9.74 16.83 -13.76
CA THR A 4 -10.84 16.65 -12.80
C THR A 4 -10.30 16.43 -11.40
N TYR A 5 -9.32 15.53 -11.25
CA TYR A 5 -8.66 15.28 -9.97
C TYR A 5 -8.07 16.57 -9.38
N LEU A 6 -7.34 17.37 -10.17
CA LEU A 6 -6.74 18.61 -9.71
C LEU A 6 -7.78 19.66 -9.28
N LEU A 7 -8.84 19.82 -10.08
CA LEU A 7 -9.92 20.76 -9.78
C LEU A 7 -10.65 20.38 -8.48
N VAL A 8 -11.04 19.11 -8.38
CA VAL A 8 -11.74 18.62 -7.17
C VAL A 8 -10.82 18.60 -5.95
N LYS A 9 -9.53 18.28 -6.13
CA LYS A 9 -8.54 18.35 -5.04
C LYS A 9 -8.40 19.76 -4.47
N ARG A 10 -8.53 20.79 -5.29
CA ARG A 10 -8.52 22.19 -4.84
C ARG A 10 -9.77 22.57 -4.05
N LEU A 11 -10.94 22.03 -4.43
CA LEU A 11 -12.23 22.38 -3.82
C LEU A 11 -12.58 21.49 -2.62
N SER A 12 -12.34 20.19 -2.75
CA SER A 12 -12.70 19.17 -1.77
C SER A 12 -11.73 17.98 -1.86
N PRO A 13 -10.56 18.03 -1.22
CA PRO A 13 -9.49 17.04 -1.38
C PRO A 13 -9.93 15.59 -1.17
N ARG A 14 -10.85 15.36 -0.21
CA ARG A 14 -11.37 14.01 0.11
C ARG A 14 -12.11 13.32 -1.04
N TYR A 15 -12.69 14.07 -1.96
CA TYR A 15 -13.49 13.53 -3.07
C TYR A 15 -12.74 13.49 -4.39
N ALA A 16 -11.49 13.94 -4.46
CA ALA A 16 -10.75 14.11 -5.70
C ALA A 16 -10.58 12.78 -6.47
N VAL A 17 -10.22 11.69 -5.79
CA VAL A 17 -10.04 10.37 -6.40
C VAL A 17 -11.39 9.79 -6.85
N LEU A 18 -12.42 9.93 -6.00
CA LEU A 18 -13.77 9.46 -6.32
C LEU A 18 -14.34 10.17 -7.55
N ALA A 19 -14.17 11.49 -7.63
CA ALA A 19 -14.61 12.27 -8.79
C ALA A 19 -13.86 11.86 -10.08
N ALA A 20 -12.55 11.62 -9.98
CA ALA A 20 -11.75 11.13 -11.09
C ALA A 20 -12.22 9.74 -11.56
N LEU A 21 -12.56 8.84 -10.62
CA LEU A 21 -13.12 7.52 -10.92
C LEU A 21 -14.45 7.65 -11.64
N LEU A 22 -15.40 8.41 -11.10
CA LEU A 22 -16.74 8.55 -11.66
C LEU A 22 -16.71 9.15 -13.08
N ILE A 23 -15.95 10.23 -13.26
CA ILE A 23 -15.82 10.87 -14.58
C ILE A 23 -15.05 9.97 -15.56
N GLY A 24 -13.99 9.29 -15.09
CA GLY A 24 -13.25 8.35 -15.92
C GLY A 24 -14.11 7.19 -16.39
N THR A 25 -14.90 6.60 -15.51
CA THR A 25 -15.83 5.51 -15.85
C THR A 25 -16.93 5.99 -16.78
N ALA A 26 -17.51 7.18 -16.55
CA ALA A 26 -18.50 7.76 -17.45
C ALA A 26 -17.95 7.99 -18.85
N LEU A 27 -16.75 8.59 -18.97
CA LEU A 27 -16.09 8.79 -20.27
C LEU A 27 -15.80 7.45 -20.97
N SER A 28 -15.31 6.45 -20.24
CA SER A 28 -15.07 5.11 -20.81
C SER A 28 -16.37 4.45 -21.29
N GLY A 29 -17.47 4.68 -20.56
CA GLY A 29 -18.81 4.24 -20.99
C GLY A 29 -19.28 4.92 -22.28
N PHE A 30 -19.13 6.25 -22.39
CA PHE A 30 -19.46 6.99 -23.62
C PHE A 30 -18.60 6.54 -24.82
N MET A 31 -17.36 6.13 -24.57
CA MET A 31 -16.45 5.63 -25.62
C MET A 31 -16.67 4.16 -25.94
N GLY A 32 -17.61 3.47 -25.27
CA GLY A 32 -17.87 2.04 -25.48
C GLY A 32 -16.71 1.11 -25.04
N LEU A 33 -15.87 1.57 -24.11
CA LEU A 33 -14.68 0.83 -23.64
C LEU A 33 -14.95 -0.03 -22.40
N LEU A 34 -16.20 -0.04 -21.90
CA LEU A 34 -16.59 -0.88 -20.76
C LEU A 34 -17.07 -2.24 -21.28
N ASP A 35 -16.50 -3.30 -20.73
CA ASP A 35 -16.89 -4.68 -21.04
C ASP A 35 -17.40 -5.39 -19.79
N PHE A 36 -18.71 -5.47 -19.65
CA PHE A 36 -19.38 -6.17 -18.55
C PHE A 36 -19.77 -7.62 -18.91
N SER A 37 -19.33 -8.16 -20.04
CA SER A 37 -19.69 -9.51 -20.48
C SER A 37 -19.28 -10.61 -19.50
N GLY A 38 -18.17 -10.39 -18.79
CA GLY A 38 -17.66 -11.28 -17.75
C GLY A 38 -18.07 -10.91 -16.32
N PHE A 39 -18.98 -9.93 -16.14
CA PHE A 39 -19.39 -9.51 -14.81
C PHE A 39 -20.42 -10.46 -14.21
N HIS A 40 -20.05 -11.15 -13.14
CA HIS A 40 -20.93 -12.01 -12.37
C HIS A 40 -20.83 -11.66 -10.89
N LEU A 41 -21.97 -11.70 -10.20
CA LEU A 41 -22.01 -11.53 -8.75
C LEU A 41 -21.65 -12.87 -8.11
N GLU A 42 -20.45 -12.95 -7.55
CA GLU A 42 -19.91 -14.17 -6.98
C GLU A 42 -19.34 -13.92 -5.59
N VAL A 43 -19.68 -14.80 -4.66
CA VAL A 43 -19.16 -14.80 -3.29
C VAL A 43 -17.86 -15.61 -3.28
N ALA A 44 -16.80 -15.03 -2.73
CA ALA A 44 -15.52 -15.71 -2.62
C ALA A 44 -15.64 -16.92 -1.68
N THR A 45 -15.19 -18.07 -2.15
CA THR A 45 -15.09 -19.30 -1.36
C THR A 45 -13.64 -19.52 -0.94
N PRO A 46 -13.36 -19.70 0.37
CA PRO A 46 -12.02 -20.01 0.84
C PRO A 46 -11.53 -21.34 0.24
N VAL A 47 -10.38 -21.31 -0.42
CA VAL A 47 -9.76 -22.50 -0.98
C VAL A 47 -8.54 -22.89 -0.14
N TRP A 48 -8.53 -24.11 0.36
CA TRP A 48 -7.39 -24.63 1.11
C TRP A 48 -6.26 -25.01 0.16
N THR A 49 -5.07 -24.44 0.42
CA THR A 49 -3.82 -24.81 -0.28
C THR A 49 -2.85 -25.38 0.74
N THR A 50 -2.44 -26.62 0.58
CA THR A 50 -1.50 -27.26 1.49
C THR A 50 -0.15 -26.56 1.44
N PRO A 51 0.36 -26.00 2.55
CA PRO A 51 1.64 -25.33 2.59
C PRO A 51 2.78 -26.28 2.24
N GLN A 52 3.66 -25.85 1.34
CA GLN A 52 4.91 -26.55 1.02
C GLN A 52 6.08 -25.72 1.48
N PHE A 53 6.96 -26.32 2.29
CA PHE A 53 8.12 -25.64 2.83
C PHE A 53 9.33 -25.85 1.92
N SER A 54 9.98 -24.76 1.53
CA SER A 54 11.18 -24.76 0.70
C SER A 54 12.16 -23.72 1.24
N LEU A 55 13.37 -24.16 1.57
CA LEU A 55 14.44 -23.26 2.01
C LEU A 55 14.79 -22.24 0.91
N ALA A 56 14.82 -22.68 -0.33
CA ALA A 56 15.07 -21.80 -1.47
C ALA A 56 14.00 -20.70 -1.58
N ALA A 57 12.70 -21.05 -1.47
CA ALA A 57 11.62 -20.07 -1.49
C ALA A 57 11.68 -19.13 -0.27
N THR A 58 12.05 -19.64 0.89
CA THR A 58 12.22 -18.81 2.10
C THR A 58 13.30 -17.75 1.90
N ILE A 59 14.43 -18.11 1.31
CA ILE A 59 15.55 -17.18 1.08
C ILE A 59 15.22 -16.22 -0.07
N SER A 60 14.69 -16.71 -1.20
CA SER A 60 14.48 -15.89 -2.40
C SER A 60 13.23 -15.02 -2.36
N ILE A 61 12.20 -15.41 -1.61
CA ILE A 61 10.93 -14.70 -1.53
C ILE A 61 10.62 -14.25 -0.09
N GLY A 62 10.69 -15.17 0.86
CA GLY A 62 10.27 -14.92 2.25
C GLY A 62 11.05 -13.80 2.92
N ILE A 63 12.39 -13.85 2.90
CA ILE A 63 13.24 -12.81 3.50
C ILE A 63 13.07 -11.45 2.81
N PRO A 64 13.14 -11.34 1.46
CA PRO A 64 12.91 -10.07 0.79
C PRO A 64 11.53 -9.49 1.08
N LEU A 65 10.48 -10.31 1.05
CA LEU A 65 9.12 -9.87 1.34
C LEU A 65 8.97 -9.38 2.78
N PHE A 66 9.58 -10.09 3.75
CA PHE A 66 9.60 -9.65 5.14
C PHE A 66 10.28 -8.29 5.30
N VAL A 67 11.46 -8.09 4.70
CA VAL A 67 12.18 -6.81 4.78
C VAL A 67 11.35 -5.69 4.17
N VAL A 68 10.76 -5.91 2.99
CA VAL A 68 9.90 -4.92 2.33
C VAL A 68 8.67 -4.62 3.17
N ALA A 69 7.97 -5.63 3.70
CA ALA A 69 6.78 -5.42 4.54
C ALA A 69 7.10 -4.66 5.83
N MET A 70 8.23 -4.97 6.47
CA MET A 70 8.66 -4.26 7.68
C MET A 70 8.98 -2.79 7.39
N THR A 71 9.74 -2.51 6.34
CA THR A 71 10.20 -1.14 6.03
C THR A 71 9.14 -0.28 5.39
N SER A 72 8.25 -0.85 4.55
CA SER A 72 7.25 -0.08 3.80
C SER A 72 5.89 0.02 4.47
N GLN A 73 5.55 -0.88 5.38
CA GLN A 73 4.22 -0.95 6.00
C GLN A 73 4.27 -0.90 7.53
N ASN A 74 4.98 -1.85 8.18
CA ASN A 74 4.93 -1.96 9.62
C ASN A 74 5.59 -0.79 10.34
N MET A 75 6.83 -0.42 9.96
CA MET A 75 7.52 0.72 10.58
C MET A 75 6.82 2.05 10.29
N PRO A 76 6.42 2.38 9.05
CA PRO A 76 5.67 3.59 8.78
C PRO A 76 4.29 3.61 9.45
N GLY A 77 3.59 2.47 9.53
CA GLY A 77 2.30 2.39 10.24
C GLY A 77 2.42 2.74 11.72
N ILE A 78 3.47 2.25 12.40
CA ILE A 78 3.77 2.63 13.79
C ILE A 78 4.14 4.12 13.89
N ALA A 79 4.93 4.63 12.94
CA ALA A 79 5.31 6.04 12.91
C ALA A 79 4.09 6.96 12.77
N VAL A 80 3.12 6.61 11.93
CA VAL A 80 1.85 7.34 11.78
C VAL A 80 1.07 7.34 13.09
N LEU A 81 0.91 6.18 13.75
CA LEU A 81 0.24 6.11 15.04
C LEU A 81 0.89 7.04 16.08
N ARG A 82 2.21 7.04 16.14
CA ARG A 82 2.96 7.92 17.06
C ARG A 82 2.82 9.39 16.71
N ALA A 83 2.88 9.74 15.42
CA ALA A 83 2.70 11.12 14.96
C ALA A 83 1.31 11.66 15.32
N ASP A 84 0.29 10.83 15.24
CA ASP A 84 -1.07 11.16 15.67
C ASP A 84 -1.25 11.06 17.20
N GLY A 85 -0.16 10.77 17.93
CA GLY A 85 -0.04 10.78 19.39
C GLY A 85 -0.57 9.51 20.08
N TYR A 86 -0.71 8.38 19.38
CA TYR A 86 -1.05 7.09 20.00
C TYR A 86 0.21 6.39 20.48
N THR A 87 0.29 6.09 21.77
CA THR A 87 1.42 5.40 22.40
C THR A 87 1.16 3.90 22.50
N VAL A 88 0.98 3.24 21.36
CA VAL A 88 0.71 1.80 21.33
C VAL A 88 2.03 1.05 21.19
N PRO A 89 2.28 -0.03 21.98
CA PRO A 89 3.46 -0.84 21.84
C PRO A 89 3.44 -1.58 20.49
N ALA A 90 4.57 -1.54 19.76
CA ALA A 90 4.69 -2.11 18.42
C ALA A 90 4.60 -3.65 18.41
N SER A 91 5.17 -4.30 19.45
CA SER A 91 5.28 -5.76 19.50
C SER A 91 3.92 -6.48 19.43
N PRO A 92 2.89 -6.16 20.23
CA PRO A 92 1.58 -6.80 20.11
C PRO A 92 0.94 -6.61 18.74
N LEU A 93 1.08 -5.44 18.13
CA LEU A 93 0.50 -5.15 16.81
C LEU A 93 1.13 -6.04 15.73
N ILE A 94 2.47 -6.09 15.69
CA ILE A 94 3.19 -6.91 14.71
C ILE A 94 2.96 -8.40 14.97
N THR A 95 2.93 -8.81 16.23
CA THR A 95 2.67 -10.23 16.58
C THR A 95 1.27 -10.65 16.16
N THR A 96 0.25 -9.85 16.41
CA THR A 96 -1.13 -10.16 16.03
C THR A 96 -1.28 -10.28 14.52
N THR A 97 -0.73 -9.34 13.75
CA THR A 97 -0.77 -9.40 12.28
C THR A 97 0.06 -10.58 11.74
N GLY A 98 1.19 -10.90 12.38
CA GLY A 98 2.01 -12.06 12.02
C GLY A 98 1.30 -13.38 12.25
N ILE A 99 0.64 -13.55 13.41
CA ILE A 99 -0.16 -14.75 13.71
C ILE A 99 -1.32 -14.87 12.72
N ALA A 100 -2.03 -13.77 12.45
CA ALA A 100 -3.11 -13.78 11.47
C ALA A 100 -2.61 -14.16 10.07
N SER A 101 -1.45 -13.65 9.64
CA SER A 101 -0.81 -14.03 8.37
C SER A 101 -0.52 -15.53 8.32
N LEU A 102 0.04 -16.09 9.40
CA LEU A 102 0.38 -17.50 9.48
C LEU A 102 -0.88 -18.40 9.40
N LEU A 103 -1.94 -18.05 10.13
CA LEU A 103 -3.18 -18.82 10.17
C LEU A 103 -3.95 -18.76 8.84
N LEU A 104 -3.88 -17.64 8.14
CA LEU A 104 -4.61 -17.42 6.89
C LEU A 104 -3.79 -17.78 5.63
N ALA A 105 -2.47 -18.01 5.76
CA ALA A 105 -1.61 -18.41 4.65
C ALA A 105 -2.13 -19.64 3.87
N PRO A 106 -2.64 -20.73 4.52
CA PRO A 106 -3.18 -21.87 3.79
C PRO A 106 -4.42 -21.54 2.92
N PHE A 107 -5.08 -20.44 3.18
CA PHE A 107 -6.20 -19.94 2.39
C PHE A 107 -5.80 -18.94 1.31
N GLY A 108 -4.51 -18.83 0.99
CA GLY A 108 -3.98 -17.93 -0.03
C GLY A 108 -3.93 -16.47 0.40
N SER A 109 -4.05 -16.18 1.71
CA SER A 109 -3.91 -14.81 2.21
C SER A 109 -2.49 -14.29 2.01
N HIS A 110 -2.38 -13.08 1.49
CA HIS A 110 -1.13 -12.33 1.55
C HIS A 110 -0.78 -11.94 2.98
N GLY A 111 0.47 -11.59 3.24
CA GLY A 111 0.92 -11.14 4.56
C GLY A 111 0.10 -9.96 5.07
N ILE A 112 -0.50 -10.13 6.25
CA ILE A 112 -1.22 -9.06 6.95
C ILE A 112 -0.20 -8.21 7.68
N ASN A 113 -0.27 -6.90 7.50
CA ASN A 113 0.66 -5.95 8.10
C ASN A 113 -0.07 -4.66 8.51
N LEU A 114 0.64 -3.79 9.21
CA LEU A 114 0.14 -2.46 9.53
C LEU A 114 0.15 -1.61 8.27
N ALA A 115 -0.99 -0.97 7.95
CA ALA A 115 -1.11 -0.15 6.76
C ALA A 115 -0.78 1.31 7.07
N ALA A 116 0.30 1.84 6.51
CA ALA A 116 0.70 3.22 6.75
C ALA A 116 -0.32 4.25 6.20
N ILE A 117 -0.80 4.03 4.97
CA ILE A 117 -1.73 4.95 4.29
C ILE A 117 -3.11 4.93 4.94
N SER A 118 -3.68 3.73 5.13
CA SER A 118 -4.99 3.58 5.77
C SER A 118 -4.95 4.02 7.24
N ALA A 119 -3.83 3.79 7.94
CA ALA A 119 -3.63 4.31 9.28
C ALA A 119 -3.75 5.83 9.29
N ALA A 120 -3.01 6.56 8.45
CA ALA A 120 -3.06 8.02 8.39
C ALA A 120 -4.47 8.57 8.10
N ILE A 121 -5.26 7.86 7.29
CA ILE A 121 -6.65 8.25 7.02
C ILE A 121 -7.52 8.04 8.26
N CYS A 122 -7.40 6.90 8.93
CA CYS A 122 -8.25 6.53 10.06
C CYS A 122 -7.86 7.25 11.36
N THR A 123 -6.58 7.59 11.56
CA THR A 123 -6.09 8.23 12.79
C THR A 123 -6.02 9.76 12.71
N GLY A 124 -6.12 10.30 11.49
CA GLY A 124 -6.06 11.73 11.24
C GLY A 124 -7.29 12.52 11.70
N PRO A 125 -7.21 13.85 11.78
CA PRO A 125 -8.30 14.72 12.22
C PRO A 125 -9.53 14.69 11.30
N HIS A 126 -9.34 14.27 10.05
CA HIS A 126 -10.45 14.12 9.09
C HIS A 126 -11.38 12.95 9.40
N ALA A 127 -10.91 11.94 10.16
CA ALA A 127 -11.75 10.83 10.59
C ALA A 127 -12.74 11.27 11.70
N HIS A 128 -12.24 12.00 12.69
CA HIS A 128 -13.05 12.61 13.77
C HIS A 128 -12.23 13.67 14.51
N GLU A 129 -12.89 14.77 14.94
CA GLU A 129 -12.24 15.81 15.75
C GLU A 129 -11.72 15.26 17.08
N ASP A 130 -12.58 14.51 17.80
CA ASP A 130 -12.19 13.80 19.01
C ASP A 130 -11.33 12.57 18.68
N ARG A 131 -10.07 12.63 19.10
CA ARG A 131 -9.09 11.57 18.91
C ARG A 131 -9.53 10.21 19.46
N ASN A 132 -10.25 10.21 20.59
CA ASN A 132 -10.70 8.98 21.24
C ASN A 132 -11.82 8.25 20.45
N LYS A 133 -12.42 8.92 19.48
CA LYS A 133 -13.45 8.34 18.62
C LYS A 133 -12.94 7.91 17.23
N ARG A 134 -11.70 8.26 16.87
CA ARG A 134 -11.13 7.93 15.56
C ARG A 134 -11.00 6.43 15.30
N TYR A 135 -10.91 5.61 16.36
CA TYR A 135 -10.90 4.15 16.19
C TYR A 135 -12.13 3.61 15.44
N THR A 136 -13.26 4.32 15.50
CA THR A 136 -14.48 3.94 14.77
C THR A 136 -14.25 3.91 13.26
N ALA A 137 -13.42 4.83 12.72
CA ALA A 137 -13.04 4.81 11.31
C ALA A 137 -12.24 3.55 10.96
N ALA A 138 -11.34 3.11 11.82
CA ALA A 138 -10.59 1.86 11.63
C ALA A 138 -11.50 0.63 11.69
N VAL A 139 -12.47 0.61 12.60
CA VAL A 139 -13.47 -0.48 12.69
C VAL A 139 -14.30 -0.56 11.41
N TRP A 140 -14.82 0.56 10.91
CA TRP A 140 -15.57 0.59 9.65
C TRP A 140 -14.69 0.22 8.45
N CYS A 141 -13.43 0.64 8.44
CA CYS A 141 -12.47 0.22 7.43
C CYS A 141 -12.33 -1.31 7.40
N GLY A 142 -12.19 -1.95 8.57
CA GLY A 142 -12.16 -3.41 8.69
C GLY A 142 -13.43 -4.09 8.19
N ILE A 143 -14.60 -3.54 8.52
CA ILE A 143 -15.89 -4.05 8.03
C ILE A 143 -15.95 -3.97 6.49
N PHE A 144 -15.57 -2.85 5.88
CA PHE A 144 -15.55 -2.70 4.44
C PHE A 144 -14.54 -3.63 3.77
N TYR A 145 -13.36 -3.87 4.38
CA TYR A 145 -12.43 -4.89 3.91
C TYR A 145 -13.03 -6.29 3.96
N GLY A 146 -13.77 -6.62 5.02
CA GLY A 146 -14.50 -7.88 5.12
C GLY A 146 -15.53 -8.05 4.01
N ILE A 147 -16.36 -7.03 3.76
CA ILE A 147 -17.33 -7.03 2.65
C ILE A 147 -16.61 -7.17 1.31
N ALA A 148 -15.56 -6.39 1.07
CA ALA A 148 -14.75 -6.46 -0.14
C ALA A 148 -14.11 -7.85 -0.34
N GLY A 149 -13.69 -8.49 0.76
CA GLY A 149 -13.16 -9.86 0.74
C GLY A 149 -14.20 -10.89 0.34
N VAL A 150 -15.42 -10.79 0.91
CA VAL A 150 -16.53 -11.68 0.55
C VAL A 150 -16.91 -11.57 -0.93
N PHE A 151 -16.88 -10.35 -1.49
CA PHE A 151 -17.17 -10.09 -2.90
C PHE A 151 -15.90 -9.92 -3.75
N GLY A 152 -14.78 -10.52 -3.36
CA GLY A 152 -13.49 -10.34 -4.03
C GLY A 152 -13.52 -10.72 -5.50
N ALA A 153 -14.16 -11.83 -5.86
CA ALA A 153 -14.33 -12.27 -7.25
C ALA A 153 -15.16 -11.25 -8.06
N THR A 154 -16.26 -10.76 -7.50
CA THR A 154 -17.11 -9.71 -8.10
C THR A 154 -16.32 -8.41 -8.30
N LEU A 155 -15.51 -7.99 -7.33
CA LEU A 155 -14.68 -6.80 -7.46
C LEU A 155 -13.59 -6.98 -8.53
N ALA A 156 -12.98 -8.16 -8.62
CA ALA A 156 -12.03 -8.48 -9.67
C ALA A 156 -12.68 -8.40 -11.06
N ALA A 157 -13.88 -8.97 -11.21
CA ALA A 157 -14.64 -8.88 -12.45
C ALA A 157 -15.04 -7.43 -12.79
N LEU A 158 -15.40 -6.63 -11.78
CA LEU A 158 -15.67 -5.19 -11.97
C LEU A 158 -14.43 -4.44 -12.46
N PHE A 159 -13.26 -4.67 -11.87
CA PHE A 159 -12.03 -4.05 -12.33
C PHE A 159 -11.61 -4.54 -13.72
N ALA A 160 -11.87 -5.80 -14.07
CA ALA A 160 -11.62 -6.34 -15.40
C ALA A 160 -12.54 -5.74 -16.47
N ALA A 161 -13.76 -5.30 -16.09
CA ALA A 161 -14.70 -4.60 -16.98
C ALA A 161 -14.26 -3.16 -17.31
N LEU A 162 -13.34 -2.58 -16.54
CA LEU A 162 -12.81 -1.23 -16.76
C LEU A 162 -11.55 -1.27 -17.63
N PRO A 163 -11.31 -0.27 -18.49
CA PRO A 163 -10.05 -0.15 -19.22
C PRO A 163 -8.86 -0.13 -18.26
N LYS A 164 -7.83 -0.88 -18.60
CA LYS A 164 -6.61 -1.00 -17.79
C LYS A 164 -5.97 0.36 -17.50
N GLU A 165 -5.98 1.26 -18.48
CA GLU A 165 -5.44 2.62 -18.38
C GLU A 165 -6.24 3.47 -17.37
N LEU A 166 -7.55 3.25 -17.29
CA LEU A 166 -8.41 3.89 -16.29
C LEU A 166 -8.04 3.43 -14.88
N VAL A 167 -7.94 2.12 -14.66
CA VAL A 167 -7.59 1.53 -13.36
C VAL A 167 -6.22 2.00 -12.89
N LEU A 168 -5.20 1.93 -13.76
CA LEU A 168 -3.84 2.38 -13.46
C LEU A 168 -3.77 3.88 -13.15
N SER A 169 -4.50 4.70 -13.91
CA SER A 169 -4.56 6.15 -13.69
C SER A 169 -5.18 6.50 -12.35
N ILE A 170 -6.27 5.82 -11.96
CA ILE A 170 -6.91 6.03 -10.65
C ILE A 170 -5.99 5.59 -9.51
N ALA A 171 -5.35 4.43 -9.65
CA ALA A 171 -4.38 3.96 -8.66
C ALA A 171 -3.22 4.95 -8.47
N ALA A 172 -2.66 5.49 -9.56
CA ALA A 172 -1.61 6.50 -9.52
C ALA A 172 -2.09 7.78 -8.81
N LEU A 173 -3.28 8.29 -9.16
CA LEU A 173 -3.85 9.48 -8.52
C LEU A 173 -4.15 9.28 -7.04
N ALA A 174 -4.62 8.09 -6.64
CA ALA A 174 -4.87 7.76 -5.24
C ALA A 174 -3.58 7.74 -4.40
N LEU A 175 -2.48 7.23 -4.98
CA LEU A 175 -1.19 7.15 -4.31
C LEU A 175 -0.38 8.46 -4.38
N PHE A 176 -0.80 9.44 -5.19
CA PHE A 176 -0.03 10.66 -5.45
C PHE A 176 0.32 11.43 -4.17
N GLY A 177 -0.64 11.55 -3.25
CA GLY A 177 -0.42 12.20 -1.95
C GLY A 177 0.60 11.46 -1.09
N SER A 178 0.55 10.15 -1.06
CA SER A 178 1.49 9.31 -0.31
C SER A 178 2.90 9.35 -0.89
N ILE A 179 3.03 9.39 -2.21
CA ILE A 179 4.33 9.56 -2.90
C ILE A 179 4.95 10.91 -2.53
N ILE A 180 4.18 12.00 -2.63
CA ILE A 180 4.65 13.34 -2.26
C ILE A 180 5.12 13.37 -0.80
N ASN A 181 4.31 12.86 0.12
CA ASN A 181 4.65 12.84 1.54
C ASN A 181 5.89 11.99 1.82
N GLY A 182 5.97 10.80 1.23
CA GLY A 182 7.12 9.90 1.35
C GLY A 182 8.40 10.53 0.85
N LEU A 183 8.38 11.16 -0.33
CA LEU A 183 9.54 11.90 -0.88
C LEU A 183 9.92 13.10 -0.01
N SER A 184 8.94 13.85 0.49
CA SER A 184 9.20 14.98 1.38
C SER A 184 9.94 14.55 2.65
N ILE A 185 9.50 13.47 3.29
CA ILE A 185 10.16 12.90 4.47
C ILE A 185 11.55 12.36 4.11
N ALA A 186 11.66 11.61 3.04
CA ALA A 186 12.93 11.02 2.60
C ALA A 186 14.00 12.08 2.27
N MET A 187 13.58 13.27 1.81
CA MET A 187 14.46 14.39 1.48
C MET A 187 14.66 15.38 2.64
N SER A 188 14.05 15.16 3.79
CA SER A 188 14.16 16.09 4.94
C SER A 188 15.55 16.09 5.56
N GLU A 189 16.19 14.93 5.68
CA GLU A 189 17.53 14.78 6.27
C GLU A 189 18.61 14.91 5.19
N VAL A 190 19.36 16.01 5.23
CA VAL A 190 20.35 16.37 4.19
C VAL A 190 21.41 15.29 3.98
N LYS A 191 21.84 14.61 5.07
CA LYS A 191 22.91 13.61 5.02
C LYS A 191 22.48 12.30 4.35
N GLU A 192 21.17 12.04 4.28
CA GLU A 192 20.62 10.78 3.79
C GLU A 192 19.93 10.92 2.42
N ARG A 193 19.83 12.14 1.89
CA ARG A 193 19.11 12.45 0.64
C ARG A 193 19.60 11.64 -0.57
N GLU A 194 20.89 11.44 -0.71
CA GLU A 194 21.45 10.68 -1.83
C GLU A 194 21.05 9.21 -1.75
N ALA A 195 21.14 8.61 -0.56
CA ALA A 195 20.72 7.23 -0.36
C ALA A 195 19.19 7.08 -0.55
N ALA A 196 18.40 8.03 -0.06
CA ALA A 196 16.97 8.05 -0.26
C ALA A 196 16.58 8.16 -1.75
N LEU A 197 17.27 9.03 -2.50
CA LEU A 197 17.07 9.19 -3.95
C LEU A 197 17.42 7.90 -4.70
N ILE A 198 18.56 7.28 -4.39
CA ILE A 198 18.98 6.02 -5.01
C ILE A 198 17.98 4.91 -4.71
N THR A 199 17.54 4.79 -3.44
CA THR A 199 16.48 3.84 -3.03
C THR A 199 15.22 4.03 -3.87
N PHE A 200 14.76 5.28 -4.00
CA PHE A 200 13.57 5.61 -4.78
C PHE A 200 13.74 5.26 -6.26
N MET A 201 14.85 5.66 -6.88
CA MET A 201 15.10 5.43 -8.30
C MET A 201 15.19 3.94 -8.63
N VAL A 202 15.90 3.16 -7.83
CA VAL A 202 16.01 1.71 -8.02
C VAL A 202 14.64 1.04 -7.81
N THR A 203 13.89 1.44 -6.78
CA THR A 203 12.53 0.91 -6.54
C THR A 203 11.59 1.24 -7.70
N ALA A 204 11.61 2.48 -8.18
CA ALA A 204 10.74 2.95 -9.27
C ALA A 204 11.13 2.38 -10.64
N SER A 205 12.37 1.90 -10.82
CA SER A 205 12.84 1.31 -12.08
C SER A 205 12.16 0.00 -12.45
N GLY A 206 11.52 -0.69 -11.50
CA GLY A 206 10.95 -2.02 -11.73
C GLY A 206 12.00 -3.12 -11.92
N LEU A 207 13.28 -2.86 -11.61
CA LEU A 207 14.37 -3.82 -11.73
C LEU A 207 14.06 -5.13 -10.99
N THR A 208 14.20 -6.24 -11.66
CA THR A 208 14.12 -7.58 -11.06
C THR A 208 15.44 -8.31 -11.25
N LEU A 209 16.07 -8.70 -10.14
CA LEU A 209 17.29 -9.52 -10.15
C LEU A 209 17.06 -10.77 -9.29
N PHE A 210 17.49 -11.93 -9.77
CA PHE A 210 17.31 -13.22 -9.09
C PHE A 210 15.84 -13.50 -8.69
N SER A 211 14.89 -13.09 -9.52
CA SER A 211 13.44 -13.16 -9.26
C SER A 211 12.96 -12.32 -8.06
N ILE A 212 13.79 -11.41 -7.53
CA ILE A 212 13.46 -10.50 -6.43
C ILE A 212 13.15 -9.13 -7.01
N GLY A 213 12.04 -8.53 -6.57
CA GLY A 213 11.55 -7.25 -7.10
C GLY A 213 12.37 -6.03 -6.67
N SER A 214 12.19 -4.93 -7.41
CA SER A 214 12.94 -3.68 -7.27
C SER A 214 12.85 -3.04 -5.89
N ALA A 215 11.78 -3.24 -5.14
CA ALA A 215 11.63 -2.68 -3.80
C ALA A 215 12.71 -3.19 -2.83
N PHE A 216 13.02 -4.48 -2.88
CA PHE A 216 14.12 -5.05 -2.10
C PHE A 216 15.48 -4.49 -2.54
N TRP A 217 15.76 -4.48 -3.83
CA TRP A 217 17.01 -3.97 -4.37
C TRP A 217 17.19 -2.47 -4.13
N GLY A 218 16.10 -1.72 -4.11
CA GLY A 218 16.10 -0.33 -3.71
C GLY A 218 16.60 -0.14 -2.28
N ILE A 219 16.08 -0.92 -1.33
CA ILE A 219 16.53 -0.88 0.07
C ILE A 219 18.02 -1.27 0.16
N VAL A 220 18.43 -2.34 -0.52
CA VAL A 220 19.84 -2.78 -0.54
C VAL A 220 20.74 -1.67 -1.08
N ALA A 221 20.39 -1.07 -2.23
CA ALA A 221 21.16 0.02 -2.83
C ALA A 221 21.25 1.23 -1.90
N GLY A 222 20.14 1.61 -1.24
CA GLY A 222 20.13 2.70 -0.27
C GLY A 222 21.02 2.45 0.94
N VAL A 223 20.93 1.26 1.53
CA VAL A 223 21.80 0.87 2.66
C VAL A 223 23.26 0.87 2.27
N VAL A 224 23.61 0.29 1.11
CA VAL A 224 24.99 0.29 0.59
C VAL A 224 25.49 1.72 0.39
N THR A 225 24.65 2.59 -0.16
CA THR A 225 24.98 4.02 -0.33
C THR A 225 25.25 4.69 1.01
N LEU A 226 24.39 4.49 2.01
CA LEU A 226 24.59 5.04 3.36
C LEU A 226 25.91 4.55 3.98
N LEU A 227 26.20 3.27 3.85
CA LEU A 227 27.44 2.70 4.37
C LEU A 227 28.68 3.31 3.70
N ILE A 228 28.67 3.46 2.39
CA ILE A 228 29.79 4.03 1.64
C ILE A 228 30.00 5.51 1.99
N LEU A 229 28.92 6.31 1.97
CA LEU A 229 29.01 7.75 2.21
C LEU A 229 29.37 8.09 3.68
N ASN A 230 29.03 7.23 4.61
CA ASN A 230 29.35 7.45 6.03
C ASN A 230 30.63 6.75 6.50
N TRP A 231 31.29 5.95 5.66
CA TRP A 231 32.50 5.17 6.02
C TRP A 231 33.65 6.02 6.56
N ARG A 232 33.82 7.26 6.09
CA ARG A 232 34.92 8.16 6.53
C ARG A 232 34.55 9.13 7.65
N LYS A 233 33.31 9.14 8.14
CA LYS A 233 32.88 10.03 9.24
C LYS A 233 32.96 9.42 10.61
N ALA A 234 33.41 8.15 10.70
CA ALA A 234 33.61 7.43 11.96
C ALA A 234 35.09 7.42 12.43
N LEU A 235 35.97 8.15 11.74
CA LEU A 235 37.36 8.45 12.13
C LEU A 235 37.50 9.95 12.37
#